data_9e97a948e0d07631ced749c4c465937a
#
_entry.id   9e97a948e0d07631ced749c4c465937a
#
_cell.length_a   1.000
_cell.length_b   1.000
_cell.length_c   1.000
_cell.angle_alpha   90.00
_cell.angle_beta   90.00
_cell.angle_gamma   90.00
#
_symmetry.space_group_name_H-M   'P 1'
#
loop_
_entity.id
_entity.type
_entity.pdbx_description
1 polymer ?
#
loop_
_entity_poly.entity_id
_entity_poly.type
_entity_poly.pdbx_seq_one_letter_code
_entity_poly.pdbx_strand_id
1 'polypeptide(L)'
;MQDDDVILPPTYKENTGWQSIINIAIGLFLGAVLVVFMVMPARERSLNYEHNQEMRAYADKLNLANQKADSLQKEADQYRQEKEAAEENLSSLMGDSDSTLSQYGTMVQILNAWRKGDIQTAVQLYIGLDQSKITDESMAGVLGELQAEMNASAPAVLESLGAQSTAAGDYDTALHYYEKYMEINDKNPQIIFNMAMIYKTKGDEETADQLFGQVIMNFADSPLAESARAERGY
;
A
#
# COMPACT_ATOMS: atom_id res chain seq x y z
N MET A 1 10.03 4.17 -32.92
CA MET A 1 10.33 3.55 -31.65
C MET A 1 10.87 4.66 -30.78
N GLN A 2 10.01 5.28 -30.02
CA GLN A 2 10.32 6.48 -29.23
C GLN A 2 10.25 6.01 -27.79
N ASP A 3 11.39 6.04 -27.12
CA ASP A 3 11.49 5.76 -25.70
C ASP A 3 10.76 6.88 -24.95
N ASP A 4 9.61 6.55 -24.37
CA ASP A 4 8.95 7.42 -23.40
C ASP A 4 9.78 7.35 -22.11
N ASP A 5 10.69 8.31 -21.96
CA ASP A 5 11.32 8.58 -20.68
C ASP A 5 10.24 8.95 -19.66
N VAL A 6 9.82 7.96 -18.88
CA VAL A 6 9.02 8.21 -17.69
C VAL A 6 9.90 8.97 -16.70
N ILE A 7 9.75 10.29 -16.73
CA ILE A 7 10.35 11.17 -15.72
C ILE A 7 9.64 10.84 -14.39
N LEU A 8 10.26 9.96 -13.60
CA LEU A 8 9.83 9.74 -12.23
C LEU A 8 9.99 11.07 -11.46
N PRO A 9 8.97 11.50 -10.73
CA PRO A 9 9.09 12.67 -9.90
C PRO A 9 10.19 12.48 -8.86
N PRO A 10 10.93 13.53 -8.51
CA PRO A 10 12.01 13.46 -7.53
C PRO A 10 11.51 12.89 -6.21
N THR A 11 12.33 12.02 -5.61
CA THR A 11 12.08 11.40 -4.30
C THR A 11 11.76 12.48 -3.25
N TYR A 12 10.53 12.50 -2.84
CA TYR A 12 10.02 13.43 -1.86
C TYR A 12 10.59 13.16 -0.48
N LYS A 13 11.40 14.09 0.03
CA LYS A 13 11.72 14.19 1.45
C LYS A 13 10.49 14.70 2.22
N GLU A 14 10.20 14.08 3.29
CA GLU A 14 9.35 14.31 4.49
C GLU A 14 8.36 15.50 4.58
N ASN A 15 7.91 16.11 3.51
CA ASN A 15 6.87 17.15 3.57
C ASN A 15 5.85 17.07 2.41
N THR A 16 5.73 15.89 1.82
CA THR A 16 5.01 15.68 0.58
C THR A 16 3.50 15.94 0.65
N GLY A 17 2.87 15.74 1.79
CA GLY A 17 1.45 16.03 1.96
C GLY A 17 1.14 17.53 1.83
N TRP A 18 1.95 18.35 2.45
CA TRP A 18 1.78 19.81 2.44
C TRP A 18 2.11 20.43 1.09
N GLN A 19 3.19 19.99 0.43
CA GLN A 19 3.55 20.48 -0.91
C GLN A 19 2.55 20.06 -1.98
N SER A 20 1.96 18.87 -1.89
CA SER A 20 0.90 18.45 -2.79
C SER A 20 -0.38 19.31 -2.62
N ILE A 21 -0.73 19.66 -1.39
CA ILE A 21 -1.86 20.54 -1.08
C ILE A 21 -1.60 21.95 -1.58
N ILE A 22 -0.40 22.48 -1.38
CA ILE A 22 0.00 23.80 -1.90
C ILE A 22 -0.01 23.80 -3.44
N ASN A 23 0.50 22.77 -4.09
CA ASN A 23 0.49 22.66 -5.55
C ASN A 23 -0.93 22.54 -6.11
N ILE A 24 -1.83 21.84 -5.44
CA ILE A 24 -3.25 21.79 -5.76
C ILE A 24 -3.87 23.19 -5.59
N ALA A 25 -3.60 23.87 -4.49
CA ALA A 25 -4.11 25.21 -4.22
C ALA A 25 -3.59 26.25 -5.22
N ILE A 26 -2.31 26.19 -5.60
CA ILE A 26 -1.71 27.05 -6.63
C ILE A 26 -2.30 26.72 -8.02
N GLY A 27 -2.47 25.45 -8.35
CA GLY A 27 -3.10 25.03 -9.61
C GLY A 27 -4.56 25.48 -9.71
N LEU A 28 -5.30 25.44 -8.60
CA LEU A 28 -6.67 25.92 -8.50
C LEU A 28 -6.75 27.46 -8.62
N PHE A 29 -5.81 28.17 -8.01
CA PHE A 29 -5.73 29.64 -8.12
C PHE A 29 -5.39 30.07 -9.55
N LEU A 30 -4.41 29.45 -10.21
CA LEU A 30 -4.06 29.69 -11.60
C LEU A 30 -5.22 29.35 -12.55
N GLY A 31 -5.95 28.28 -12.26
CA GLY A 31 -7.17 27.94 -13.00
C GLY A 31 -8.25 29.01 -12.88
N ALA A 32 -8.47 29.56 -11.69
CA ALA A 32 -9.41 30.64 -11.46
C ALA A 32 -9.00 31.93 -12.18
N VAL A 33 -7.72 32.30 -12.17
CA VAL A 33 -7.17 33.47 -12.87
C VAL A 33 -7.31 33.32 -14.39
N LEU A 34 -7.02 32.14 -14.95
CA LEU A 34 -7.21 31.85 -16.37
C LEU A 34 -8.69 31.98 -16.78
N VAL A 35 -9.60 31.51 -15.96
CA VAL A 35 -11.04 31.57 -16.18
C VAL A 35 -11.51 33.05 -16.20
N VAL A 36 -11.03 33.90 -15.28
CA VAL A 36 -11.34 35.32 -15.24
C VAL A 36 -10.80 36.05 -16.45
N PHE A 37 -9.58 35.70 -16.94
CA PHE A 37 -8.98 36.32 -18.13
C PHE A 37 -9.65 35.94 -19.45
N MET A 38 -10.27 34.78 -19.55
CA MET A 38 -11.00 34.33 -20.74
C MET A 38 -12.38 34.95 -20.86
N VAL A 39 -12.92 35.54 -19.80
CA VAL A 39 -14.27 36.15 -19.79
C VAL A 39 -14.25 37.66 -20.12
N MET A 40 -13.10 38.29 -20.07
CA MET A 40 -12.98 39.76 -20.22
C MET A 40 -12.56 40.31 -21.59
N PRO A 41 -13.00 39.83 -22.71
CA PRO A 41 -13.43 40.74 -23.79
C PRO A 41 -14.64 40.18 -24.52
N ALA A 42 -15.80 40.46 -24.06
CA ALA A 42 -17.01 40.11 -24.80
C ALA A 42 -17.59 41.27 -25.55
N ARG A 43 -17.43 41.23 -26.81
CA ARG A 43 -18.40 41.78 -27.76
C ARG A 43 -19.12 40.59 -28.40
N GLU A 44 -20.20 40.17 -27.83
CA GLU A 44 -21.32 39.54 -28.51
C GLU A 44 -22.20 38.76 -27.55
N ARG A 45 -23.42 39.20 -27.41
CA ARG A 45 -24.36 38.71 -26.37
C ARG A 45 -24.91 37.28 -26.58
N SER A 46 -24.60 36.62 -27.68
CA SER A 46 -25.07 35.24 -27.96
C SER A 46 -24.08 34.15 -27.53
N LEU A 47 -22.81 34.48 -27.41
CA LEU A 47 -21.77 33.55 -26.89
C LEU A 47 -21.75 33.48 -25.35
N ASN A 48 -22.43 34.41 -24.68
CA ASN A 48 -22.37 34.52 -23.22
C ASN A 48 -23.11 33.45 -22.47
N TYR A 49 -24.07 32.72 -23.07
CA TYR A 49 -24.87 31.75 -22.35
C TYR A 49 -24.11 30.40 -22.18
N GLU A 50 -23.50 29.93 -23.24
CA GLU A 50 -22.69 28.70 -23.18
C GLU A 50 -21.43 28.91 -22.31
N HIS A 51 -20.77 30.06 -22.49
CA HIS A 51 -19.63 30.45 -21.67
C HIS A 51 -19.97 30.59 -20.18
N ASN A 52 -21.15 31.14 -19.85
CA ASN A 52 -21.60 31.24 -18.46
C ASN A 52 -21.94 29.84 -17.85
N GLN A 53 -22.40 28.89 -18.64
CA GLN A 53 -22.62 27.53 -18.17
C GLN A 53 -21.30 26.81 -17.95
N GLU A 54 -20.35 26.93 -18.87
CA GLU A 54 -19.00 26.40 -18.70
C GLU A 54 -18.31 27.01 -17.47
N MET A 55 -18.42 28.32 -17.29
CA MET A 55 -17.86 29.00 -16.12
C MET A 55 -18.46 28.53 -14.80
N ARG A 56 -19.77 28.28 -14.77
CA ARG A 56 -20.42 27.67 -13.58
C ARG A 56 -19.92 26.25 -13.33
N ALA A 57 -19.79 25.45 -14.38
CA ALA A 57 -19.26 24.10 -14.28
C ALA A 57 -17.79 24.08 -13.82
N TYR A 58 -16.99 25.07 -14.26
CA TYR A 58 -15.62 25.21 -13.74
C TYR A 58 -15.59 25.72 -12.29
N ALA A 59 -16.46 26.68 -11.94
CA ALA A 59 -16.59 27.12 -10.55
C ALA A 59 -17.04 26.01 -9.61
N ASP A 60 -17.98 25.17 -10.05
CA ASP A 60 -18.42 24.00 -9.28
C ASP A 60 -17.30 22.97 -9.11
N LYS A 61 -16.54 22.69 -10.18
CA LYS A 61 -15.37 21.82 -10.11
C LYS A 61 -14.30 22.41 -9.19
N LEU A 62 -14.08 23.72 -9.23
CA LEU A 62 -13.14 24.41 -8.36
C LEU A 62 -13.58 24.30 -6.89
N ASN A 63 -14.86 24.55 -6.62
CA ASN A 63 -15.43 24.42 -5.27
C ASN A 63 -15.32 22.97 -4.75
N LEU A 64 -15.61 21.97 -5.60
CA LEU A 64 -15.47 20.58 -5.25
C LEU A 64 -13.99 20.21 -4.97
N ALA A 65 -13.08 20.72 -5.77
CA ALA A 65 -11.65 20.50 -5.58
C ALA A 65 -11.13 21.17 -4.29
N ASN A 66 -11.60 22.38 -3.98
CA ASN A 66 -11.28 23.07 -2.72
C ASN A 66 -11.83 22.30 -1.51
N GLN A 67 -13.09 21.85 -1.58
CA GLN A 67 -13.68 21.01 -0.50
C GLN A 67 -12.88 19.72 -0.29
N LYS A 68 -12.43 19.11 -1.39
CA LYS A 68 -11.60 17.90 -1.31
C LYS A 68 -10.21 18.21 -0.74
N ALA A 69 -9.61 19.34 -1.11
CA ALA A 69 -8.35 19.79 -0.53
C ALA A 69 -8.47 20.07 0.97
N ASP A 70 -9.55 20.75 1.40
CA ASP A 70 -9.83 21.01 2.82
C ASP A 70 -10.08 19.72 3.60
N SER A 71 -10.77 18.73 3.01
CA SER A 71 -11.00 17.44 3.64
C SER A 71 -9.69 16.67 3.81
N LEU A 72 -8.85 16.64 2.79
CA LEU A 72 -7.53 16.00 2.84
C LEU A 72 -6.59 16.69 3.84
N GLN A 73 -6.68 18.01 3.96
CA GLN A 73 -5.90 18.74 4.95
C GLN A 73 -6.35 18.39 6.37
N LYS A 74 -7.67 18.33 6.62
CA LYS A 74 -8.20 17.90 7.92
C LYS A 74 -7.78 16.48 8.27
N GLU A 75 -7.83 15.58 7.30
CA GLU A 75 -7.38 14.21 7.46
C GLU A 75 -5.87 14.16 7.79
N ALA A 76 -5.06 14.93 7.07
CA ALA A 76 -3.63 15.04 7.34
C ALA A 76 -3.32 15.64 8.74
N ASP A 77 -4.10 16.62 9.18
CA ASP A 77 -3.96 17.22 10.51
C ASP A 77 -4.41 16.23 11.62
N GLN A 78 -5.48 15.48 11.39
CA GLN A 78 -5.89 14.39 12.30
C GLN A 78 -4.80 13.33 12.42
N TYR A 79 -4.27 12.87 11.30
CA TYR A 79 -3.16 11.92 11.29
C TYR A 79 -1.90 12.42 12.00
N ARG A 80 -1.64 13.74 11.91
CA ARG A 80 -0.53 14.34 12.66
C ARG A 80 -0.79 14.31 14.16
N GLN A 81 -1.99 14.67 14.59
CA GLN A 81 -2.37 14.64 16.01
C GLN A 81 -2.34 13.21 16.57
N GLU A 82 -2.86 12.24 15.80
CA GLU A 82 -2.80 10.82 16.18
C GLU A 82 -1.36 10.32 16.31
N LYS A 83 -0.49 10.73 15.38
CA LYS A 83 0.94 10.42 15.45
C LYS A 83 1.60 11.03 16.69
N GLU A 84 1.35 12.32 16.93
CA GLU A 84 1.89 13.03 18.10
C GLU A 84 1.40 12.40 19.41
N ALA A 85 0.11 12.05 19.47
CA ALA A 85 -0.46 11.35 20.63
C ALA A 85 0.14 9.94 20.81
N ALA A 86 0.40 9.22 19.71
CA ALA A 86 1.05 7.91 19.76
C ALA A 86 2.52 8.02 20.20
N GLU A 87 3.24 9.05 19.75
CA GLU A 87 4.61 9.33 20.18
C GLU A 87 4.67 9.77 21.66
N GLU A 88 3.73 10.57 22.14
CA GLU A 88 3.61 10.98 23.53
C GLU A 88 3.26 9.80 24.44
N ASN A 89 2.30 8.96 24.04
CA ASN A 89 1.99 7.71 24.74
C ASN A 89 3.18 6.75 24.75
N LEU A 90 3.90 6.63 23.62
CA LEU A 90 5.13 5.86 23.55
C LEU A 90 6.18 6.39 24.55
N SER A 91 6.34 7.71 24.62
CA SER A 91 7.27 8.36 25.57
C SER A 91 6.89 8.13 27.03
N SER A 92 5.58 8.13 27.34
CA SER A 92 5.09 7.89 28.71
C SER A 92 5.22 6.42 29.14
N LEU A 93 5.15 5.48 28.19
CA LEU A 93 5.33 4.05 28.44
C LEU A 93 6.79 3.60 28.53
N MET A 94 7.77 4.48 28.21
CA MET A 94 9.20 4.19 28.28
C MET A 94 9.70 3.82 29.69
N GLY A 95 8.84 3.84 30.69
CA GLY A 95 9.20 3.47 32.07
C GLY A 95 9.15 1.97 32.39
N ASP A 96 8.50 1.11 31.58
CA ASP A 96 8.14 -0.19 32.13
C ASP A 96 8.31 -1.46 31.31
N SER A 97 8.81 -1.49 30.06
CA SER A 97 9.15 -2.80 29.45
C SER A 97 9.73 -2.70 28.03
N ASP A 98 11.01 -3.07 27.86
CA ASP A 98 11.76 -3.01 26.59
C ASP A 98 11.11 -3.75 25.41
N SER A 99 10.43 -4.86 25.65
CA SER A 99 9.87 -5.67 24.56
C SER A 99 8.55 -5.13 23.99
N THR A 100 7.67 -4.65 24.86
CA THR A 100 6.39 -4.04 24.49
C THR A 100 6.62 -2.71 23.78
N LEU A 101 7.56 -1.92 24.28
CA LEU A 101 7.98 -0.66 23.69
C LEU A 101 8.49 -0.82 22.25
N SER A 102 9.26 -1.88 22.00
CA SER A 102 9.75 -2.21 20.66
C SER A 102 8.59 -2.45 19.68
N GLN A 103 7.52 -3.14 20.09
CA GLN A 103 6.36 -3.41 19.23
C GLN A 103 5.59 -2.12 18.91
N TYR A 104 5.42 -1.22 19.87
CA TYR A 104 4.82 0.09 19.60
C TYR A 104 5.68 0.94 18.66
N GLY A 105 7.00 0.92 18.83
CA GLY A 105 7.93 1.56 17.90
C GLY A 105 7.79 1.03 16.48
N THR A 106 7.69 -0.29 16.33
CA THR A 106 7.47 -0.95 15.04
C THR A 106 6.12 -0.54 14.44
N MET A 107 5.05 -0.47 15.23
CA MET A 107 3.74 -0.03 14.74
C MET A 107 3.76 1.41 14.22
N VAL A 108 4.45 2.32 14.90
CA VAL A 108 4.66 3.69 14.42
C VAL A 108 5.44 3.71 13.11
N GLN A 109 6.45 2.85 12.96
CA GLN A 109 7.21 2.72 11.70
C GLN A 109 6.32 2.20 10.56
N ILE A 110 5.45 1.21 10.82
CA ILE A 110 4.48 0.71 9.85
C ILE A 110 3.57 1.83 9.37
N LEU A 111 2.96 2.56 10.30
CA LEU A 111 2.10 3.71 9.99
C LEU A 111 2.81 4.78 9.16
N ASN A 112 4.06 5.08 9.48
CA ASN A 112 4.86 6.05 8.74
C ASN A 112 5.18 5.57 7.32
N ALA A 113 5.56 4.31 7.14
CA ALA A 113 5.81 3.71 5.84
C ALA A 113 4.53 3.70 4.98
N TRP A 114 3.41 3.27 5.57
CA TRP A 114 2.10 3.29 4.92
C TRP A 114 1.71 4.68 4.41
N ARG A 115 1.81 5.69 5.26
CA ARG A 115 1.49 7.08 4.88
C ARG A 115 2.37 7.65 3.78
N LYS A 116 3.62 7.22 3.70
CA LYS A 116 4.55 7.59 2.62
C LYS A 116 4.27 6.85 1.32
N GLY A 117 3.35 5.89 1.32
CA GLY A 117 3.10 5.00 0.20
C GLY A 117 4.18 3.94 0.01
N ASP A 118 5.06 3.75 0.99
CA ASP A 118 6.05 2.68 1.01
C ASP A 118 5.41 1.40 1.56
N ILE A 119 4.55 0.82 0.72
CA ILE A 119 3.74 -0.36 1.09
C ILE A 119 4.62 -1.57 1.35
N GLN A 120 5.71 -1.72 0.62
CA GLN A 120 6.63 -2.84 0.80
C GLN A 120 7.24 -2.83 2.20
N THR A 121 7.80 -1.71 2.64
CA THR A 121 8.35 -1.57 3.99
C THR A 121 7.26 -1.74 5.06
N ALA A 122 6.07 -1.17 4.84
CA ALA A 122 4.95 -1.31 5.76
C ALA A 122 4.58 -2.78 5.96
N VAL A 123 4.43 -3.57 4.88
CA VAL A 123 4.12 -5.00 4.93
C VAL A 123 5.24 -5.80 5.59
N GLN A 124 6.51 -5.53 5.24
CA GLN A 124 7.64 -6.23 5.86
C GLN A 124 7.70 -6.02 7.38
N LEU A 125 7.47 -4.81 7.85
CA LEU A 125 7.40 -4.53 9.28
C LEU A 125 6.18 -5.17 9.94
N TYR A 126 5.03 -5.16 9.25
CA TYR A 126 3.78 -5.71 9.77
C TYR A 126 3.83 -7.22 10.00
N ILE A 127 4.40 -7.98 9.07
CA ILE A 127 4.53 -9.44 9.22
C ILE A 127 5.49 -9.84 10.34
N GLY A 128 6.40 -8.95 10.74
CA GLY A 128 7.31 -9.13 11.88
C GLY A 128 6.75 -8.65 13.23
N LEU A 129 5.55 -8.02 13.22
CA LEU A 129 4.96 -7.44 14.43
C LEU A 129 4.34 -8.54 15.31
N ASP A 130 4.79 -8.62 16.56
CA ASP A 130 4.14 -9.47 17.58
C ASP A 130 2.92 -8.75 18.16
N GLN A 131 1.78 -8.96 17.51
CA GLN A 131 0.51 -8.31 17.89
C GLN A 131 0.05 -8.68 19.31
N SER A 132 0.48 -9.81 19.86
CA SER A 132 0.09 -10.26 21.20
C SER A 132 0.65 -9.36 22.32
N LYS A 133 1.69 -8.60 22.01
CA LYS A 133 2.31 -7.64 22.94
C LYS A 133 1.69 -6.25 22.90
N ILE A 134 0.74 -6.01 22.00
CA ILE A 134 0.01 -4.76 21.90
C ILE A 134 -1.23 -4.87 22.79
N THR A 135 -1.09 -4.44 24.04
CA THR A 135 -2.12 -4.58 25.09
C THR A 135 -2.92 -3.31 25.34
N ASP A 136 -2.46 -2.17 24.86
CA ASP A 136 -3.19 -0.90 24.95
C ASP A 136 -4.38 -0.89 24.00
N GLU A 137 -5.57 -0.53 24.51
CA GLU A 137 -6.83 -0.58 23.78
C GLU A 137 -6.86 0.40 22.59
N SER A 138 -6.26 1.58 22.75
CA SER A 138 -6.18 2.57 21.69
C SER A 138 -5.29 2.09 20.55
N MET A 139 -4.15 1.49 20.90
CA MET A 139 -3.21 0.94 19.91
C MET A 139 -3.77 -0.33 19.25
N ALA A 140 -4.55 -1.13 19.98
CA ALA A 140 -5.25 -2.29 19.42
C ALA A 140 -6.31 -1.86 18.39
N GLY A 141 -6.99 -0.74 18.62
CA GLY A 141 -7.91 -0.14 17.65
C GLY A 141 -7.20 0.28 16.35
N VAL A 142 -6.10 1.00 16.46
CA VAL A 142 -5.27 1.41 15.32
C VAL A 142 -4.69 0.19 14.58
N LEU A 143 -4.29 -0.86 15.32
CA LEU A 143 -3.82 -2.10 14.72
C LEU A 143 -4.93 -2.78 13.90
N GLY A 144 -6.18 -2.78 14.40
CA GLY A 144 -7.31 -3.38 13.69
C GLY A 144 -7.62 -2.68 12.36
N GLU A 145 -7.57 -1.34 12.33
CA GLU A 145 -7.71 -0.57 11.09
C GLU A 145 -6.56 -0.85 10.13
N LEU A 146 -5.33 -0.82 10.61
CA LEU A 146 -4.14 -1.11 9.83
C LEU A 146 -4.17 -2.53 9.26
N GLN A 147 -4.67 -3.51 10.01
CA GLN A 147 -4.78 -4.90 9.59
C GLN A 147 -5.66 -5.07 8.35
N ALA A 148 -6.79 -4.36 8.28
CA ALA A 148 -7.67 -4.41 7.11
C ALA A 148 -6.95 -3.91 5.85
N GLU A 149 -6.24 -2.79 5.97
CA GLU A 149 -5.47 -2.19 4.88
C GLU A 149 -4.26 -3.07 4.47
N MET A 150 -3.55 -3.62 5.46
CA MET A 150 -2.42 -4.51 5.20
C MET A 150 -2.87 -5.81 4.52
N ASN A 151 -3.97 -6.41 4.97
CA ASN A 151 -4.51 -7.63 4.34
C ASN A 151 -4.90 -7.41 2.87
N ALA A 152 -5.34 -6.21 2.51
CA ALA A 152 -5.63 -5.87 1.12
C ALA A 152 -4.37 -5.74 0.24
N SER A 153 -3.29 -5.22 0.81
CA SER A 153 -2.07 -4.88 0.07
C SER A 153 -0.97 -5.94 0.18
N ALA A 154 -0.92 -6.67 1.30
CA ALA A 154 0.14 -7.61 1.60
C ALA A 154 0.28 -8.76 0.58
N PRO A 155 -0.79 -9.37 0.03
CA PRO A 155 -0.61 -10.47 -0.91
C PRO A 155 0.31 -10.14 -2.09
N ALA A 156 0.09 -9.01 -2.76
CA ALA A 156 0.90 -8.61 -3.90
C ALA A 156 2.37 -8.33 -3.52
N VAL A 157 2.58 -7.73 -2.35
CA VAL A 157 3.94 -7.45 -1.84
C VAL A 157 4.65 -8.73 -1.45
N LEU A 158 3.99 -9.62 -0.72
CA LEU A 158 4.56 -10.90 -0.26
C LEU A 158 4.91 -11.83 -1.43
N GLU A 159 4.05 -11.89 -2.45
CA GLU A 159 4.35 -12.60 -3.69
C GLU A 159 5.60 -12.05 -4.36
N SER A 160 5.71 -10.72 -4.49
CA SER A 160 6.87 -10.06 -5.09
C SER A 160 8.14 -10.31 -4.30
N LEU A 161 8.10 -10.19 -2.97
CA LEU A 161 9.25 -10.42 -2.09
C LEU A 161 9.68 -11.90 -2.10
N GLY A 162 8.73 -12.82 -2.08
CA GLY A 162 9.00 -14.26 -2.21
C GLY A 162 9.67 -14.59 -3.53
N ALA A 163 9.20 -14.02 -4.65
CA ALA A 163 9.81 -14.21 -5.97
C ALA A 163 11.23 -13.62 -6.05
N GLN A 164 11.44 -12.42 -5.48
CA GLN A 164 12.77 -11.79 -5.43
C GLN A 164 13.75 -12.62 -4.60
N SER A 165 13.34 -13.10 -3.43
CA SER A 165 14.16 -13.95 -2.57
C SER A 165 14.47 -15.30 -3.24
N THR A 166 13.49 -15.88 -3.95
CA THR A 166 13.69 -17.10 -4.74
C THR A 166 14.75 -16.87 -5.82
N ALA A 167 14.65 -15.76 -6.57
CA ALA A 167 15.61 -15.42 -7.60
C ALA A 167 17.03 -15.14 -7.06
N ALA A 168 17.12 -14.66 -5.82
CA ALA A 168 18.39 -14.47 -5.12
C ALA A 168 18.96 -15.77 -4.52
N GLY A 169 18.21 -16.87 -4.54
CA GLY A 169 18.58 -18.13 -3.90
C GLY A 169 18.41 -18.16 -2.40
N ASP A 170 17.78 -17.14 -1.82
CA ASP A 170 17.44 -17.07 -0.40
C ASP A 170 16.08 -17.76 -0.18
N TYR A 171 16.13 -19.09 -0.20
CA TYR A 171 14.92 -19.92 -0.14
C TYR A 171 14.21 -19.87 1.20
N ASP A 172 14.93 -19.67 2.29
CA ASP A 172 14.32 -19.58 3.63
C ASP A 172 13.49 -18.29 3.76
N THR A 173 14.04 -17.17 3.31
CA THR A 173 13.33 -15.91 3.26
C THR A 173 12.15 -15.97 2.26
N ALA A 174 12.32 -16.62 1.11
CA ALA A 174 11.25 -16.81 0.15
C ALA A 174 10.07 -17.60 0.72
N LEU A 175 10.36 -18.73 1.39
CA LEU A 175 9.33 -19.53 2.06
C LEU A 175 8.62 -18.75 3.14
N HIS A 176 9.34 -17.99 3.96
CA HIS A 176 8.74 -17.12 4.96
C HIS A 176 7.71 -16.15 4.38
N TYR A 177 8.03 -15.47 3.26
CA TYR A 177 7.08 -14.57 2.60
C TYR A 177 5.89 -15.32 2.01
N TYR A 178 6.09 -16.49 1.42
CA TYR A 178 5.00 -17.29 0.87
C TYR A 178 4.10 -17.88 1.96
N GLU A 179 4.64 -18.29 3.10
CA GLU A 179 3.87 -18.72 4.26
C GLU A 179 2.99 -17.58 4.79
N LYS A 180 3.55 -16.36 4.91
CA LYS A 180 2.77 -15.18 5.28
C LYS A 180 1.70 -14.81 4.24
N TYR A 181 1.97 -15.04 2.96
CA TYR A 181 0.96 -14.92 1.92
C TYR A 181 -0.19 -15.90 2.15
N MET A 182 0.13 -17.17 2.43
CA MET A 182 -0.87 -18.23 2.63
C MET A 182 -1.73 -18.03 3.89
N GLU A 183 -1.22 -17.35 4.92
CA GLU A 183 -2.02 -16.93 6.08
C GLU A 183 -3.15 -15.95 5.69
N ILE A 184 -2.96 -15.15 4.63
CA ILE A 184 -3.94 -14.15 4.16
C ILE A 184 -4.81 -14.70 3.03
N ASN A 185 -4.22 -15.45 2.12
CA ASN A 185 -4.88 -16.00 0.93
C ASN A 185 -4.36 -17.41 0.62
N ASP A 186 -5.08 -18.41 1.11
CA ASP A 186 -4.74 -19.82 0.97
C ASP A 186 -5.15 -20.46 -0.38
N LYS A 187 -5.71 -19.67 -1.30
CA LYS A 187 -6.31 -20.16 -2.57
C LYS A 187 -5.50 -19.80 -3.81
N ASN A 188 -4.22 -19.48 -3.66
CA ASN A 188 -3.37 -19.17 -4.81
C ASN A 188 -2.48 -20.35 -5.20
N PRO A 189 -2.81 -21.08 -6.30
CA PRO A 189 -2.03 -22.24 -6.72
C PRO A 189 -0.59 -21.88 -7.12
N GLN A 190 -0.35 -20.63 -7.57
CA GLN A 190 1.00 -20.20 -7.94
C GLN A 190 1.94 -20.17 -6.74
N ILE A 191 1.47 -19.68 -5.59
CA ILE A 191 2.27 -19.60 -4.36
C ILE A 191 2.59 -21.01 -3.87
N ILE A 192 1.59 -21.90 -3.83
CA ILE A 192 1.78 -23.30 -3.40
C ILE A 192 2.79 -24.00 -4.33
N PHE A 193 2.68 -23.79 -5.64
CA PHE A 193 3.60 -24.33 -6.62
C PHE A 193 5.03 -23.79 -6.43
N ASN A 194 5.17 -22.49 -6.20
CA ASN A 194 6.47 -21.86 -5.96
C ASN A 194 7.14 -22.43 -4.70
N MET A 195 6.38 -22.61 -3.62
CA MET A 195 6.87 -23.25 -2.39
C MET A 195 7.32 -24.69 -2.66
N ALA A 196 6.54 -25.46 -3.41
CA ALA A 196 6.89 -26.82 -3.80
C ALA A 196 8.22 -26.88 -4.56
N MET A 197 8.41 -25.97 -5.51
CA MET A 197 9.66 -25.85 -6.27
C MET A 197 10.86 -25.50 -5.39
N ILE A 198 10.67 -24.64 -4.41
CA ILE A 198 11.72 -24.31 -3.43
C ILE A 198 12.08 -25.54 -2.61
N TYR A 199 11.11 -26.26 -2.03
CA TYR A 199 11.37 -27.48 -1.25
C TYR A 199 12.07 -28.54 -2.08
N LYS A 200 11.65 -28.73 -3.34
CA LYS A 200 12.34 -29.63 -4.28
C LYS A 200 13.79 -29.21 -4.50
N THR A 201 14.04 -27.90 -4.70
CA THR A 201 15.41 -27.38 -4.88
C THR A 201 16.27 -27.54 -3.62
N LYS A 202 15.66 -27.46 -2.43
CA LYS A 202 16.34 -27.73 -1.14
C LYS A 202 16.57 -29.22 -0.88
N GLY A 203 16.01 -30.11 -1.72
CA GLY A 203 16.12 -31.57 -1.55
C GLY A 203 15.08 -32.18 -0.60
N ASP A 204 14.08 -31.40 -0.18
CA ASP A 204 12.94 -31.89 0.60
C ASP A 204 11.82 -32.34 -0.36
N GLU A 205 12.05 -33.52 -0.96
CA GLU A 205 11.16 -34.13 -1.94
C GLU A 205 9.79 -34.49 -1.31
N GLU A 206 9.75 -34.82 -0.03
CA GLU A 206 8.50 -35.19 0.66
C GLU A 206 7.56 -33.99 0.75
N THR A 207 8.04 -32.85 1.27
CA THR A 207 7.26 -31.63 1.37
C THR A 207 6.89 -31.10 0.00
N ALA A 208 7.81 -31.15 -0.97
CA ALA A 208 7.55 -30.75 -2.35
C ALA A 208 6.41 -31.57 -2.96
N ASP A 209 6.44 -32.90 -2.82
CA ASP A 209 5.41 -33.80 -3.34
C ASP A 209 4.03 -33.52 -2.71
N GLN A 210 3.98 -33.26 -1.40
CA GLN A 210 2.74 -32.89 -0.72
C GLN A 210 2.14 -31.60 -1.27
N LEU A 211 2.97 -30.56 -1.49
CA LEU A 211 2.53 -29.27 -2.02
C LEU A 211 2.10 -29.37 -3.49
N PHE A 212 2.82 -30.10 -4.33
CA PHE A 212 2.37 -30.39 -5.69
C PHE A 212 1.04 -31.16 -5.67
N GLY A 213 0.88 -32.12 -4.77
CA GLY A 213 -0.38 -32.82 -4.55
C GLY A 213 -1.54 -31.88 -4.22
N GLN A 214 -1.31 -30.88 -3.38
CA GLN A 214 -2.32 -29.85 -3.05
C GLN A 214 -2.72 -29.04 -4.30
N VAL A 215 -1.75 -28.65 -5.15
CA VAL A 215 -2.06 -27.94 -6.40
C VAL A 215 -2.94 -28.82 -7.31
N ILE A 216 -2.59 -30.08 -7.46
CA ILE A 216 -3.33 -31.03 -8.34
C ILE A 216 -4.75 -31.27 -7.82
N MET A 217 -4.93 -31.43 -6.50
CA MET A 217 -6.24 -31.77 -5.92
C MET A 217 -7.16 -30.56 -5.81
N ASN A 218 -6.61 -29.42 -5.36
CA ASN A 218 -7.45 -28.26 -5.03
C ASN A 218 -7.64 -27.33 -6.22
N PHE A 219 -6.79 -27.41 -7.26
CA PHE A 219 -6.79 -26.53 -8.41
C PHE A 219 -6.67 -27.29 -9.74
N ALA A 220 -7.44 -28.38 -9.86
CA ALA A 220 -7.35 -29.34 -10.97
C ALA A 220 -7.50 -28.68 -12.37
N ASP A 221 -8.26 -27.58 -12.45
CA ASP A 221 -8.51 -26.84 -13.70
C ASP A 221 -7.42 -25.77 -13.98
N SER A 222 -6.46 -25.60 -13.07
CA SER A 222 -5.34 -24.66 -13.26
C SER A 222 -4.27 -25.28 -14.18
N PRO A 223 -3.65 -24.50 -15.10
CA PRO A 223 -2.48 -24.95 -15.84
C PRO A 223 -1.34 -25.44 -14.96
N LEU A 224 -1.26 -24.95 -13.72
CA LEU A 224 -0.25 -25.37 -12.74
C LEU A 224 -0.47 -26.80 -12.25
N ALA A 225 -1.70 -27.35 -12.31
CA ALA A 225 -1.93 -28.74 -11.95
C ALA A 225 -1.21 -29.70 -12.92
N GLU A 226 -1.15 -29.36 -14.22
CA GLU A 226 -0.36 -30.15 -15.18
C GLU A 226 1.14 -30.03 -14.93
N SER A 227 1.62 -28.80 -14.65
CA SER A 227 3.01 -28.58 -14.27
C SER A 227 3.38 -29.36 -13.02
N ALA A 228 2.50 -29.36 -12.00
CA ALA A 228 2.72 -30.09 -10.77
C ALA A 228 2.74 -31.62 -11.00
N ARG A 229 1.91 -32.17 -11.90
CA ARG A 229 1.99 -33.58 -12.30
C ARG A 229 3.34 -33.92 -12.94
N ALA A 230 3.79 -33.06 -13.87
CA ALA A 230 5.09 -33.24 -14.53
C ALA A 230 6.25 -33.23 -13.51
N GLU A 231 6.21 -32.33 -12.52
CA GLU A 231 7.24 -32.25 -11.48
C GLU A 231 7.26 -33.47 -10.55
N ARG A 232 6.12 -34.15 -10.35
CA ARG A 232 5.99 -35.41 -9.61
C ARG A 232 6.33 -36.64 -10.44
N GLY A 233 6.56 -36.51 -11.76
CA GLY A 233 6.93 -37.62 -12.64
C GLY A 233 5.74 -38.46 -13.13
N TYR A 234 4.55 -37.83 -13.23
CA TYR A 234 3.35 -38.46 -13.82
C TYR A 234 3.15 -38.05 -15.25
#